data_86de4e80f28add73e029efb6662dbdc6
#
_entry.id   86de4e80f28add73e029efb6662dbdc6
#
_cell.length_a   1.000
_cell.length_b   1.000
_cell.length_c   1.000
_cell.angle_alpha   90.00
_cell.angle_beta   90.00
_cell.angle_gamma   90.00
#
_symmetry.space_group_name_H-M   'P 1'
#
loop_
_entity.id
_entity.type
_entity.pdbx_description
1 polymer ?
#
loop_
_entity_poly.entity_id
_entity_poly.type
_entity_poly.pdbx_seq_one_letter_code
_entity_poly.pdbx_strand_id
1 'polypeptide(L)'
;VAAEGNHSIALKSDGSVWCWGLNTDGELGVGNSTNSNIPLEVTALTGIKSVAAGLRHCVAITSNNSIVTWGDNFSGQLGDGGNLDSYLPIAVSGISDVLAITAGANHSLALKNDGTVWAWGTNGNGQLGNGTNTDSNVPVQVSNLTGVIAITAYSAGSIALKNDGTVWTFGSNLYGLLGNGTLIPESNLPVQVSNLTGITAIAAGFSHSMALKNDGTVWAWGYNSAGELGNGTTQNETNIPLQVSVIAGVVAIGGGGTHALALQNDGRLFAWGYGYNGQIGNGTNLNENLLPVQINATCYPITTSLIENATTTSFEIYPNPAQDKIFMNGLTKASNIQIFDATGRLITTTTLMGNEGVDISHLTKGIYFVLVIGENREMVKGRFVKG
;
A
#
# COMPACT_ATOMS: atom_id res chain seq x y z
N VAL A 1 4.04 3.29 -2.61
CA VAL A 1 4.51 4.01 -1.41
C VAL A 1 4.25 3.12 -0.22
N ALA A 2 5.22 3.03 0.69
CA ALA A 2 5.05 2.43 2.00
C ALA A 2 5.55 3.41 3.08
N ALA A 3 4.94 3.37 4.24
CA ALA A 3 5.32 4.18 5.39
C ALA A 3 4.95 3.43 6.67
N GLU A 4 5.91 3.27 7.55
CA GLU A 4 5.72 2.82 8.92
C GLU A 4 6.75 3.55 9.79
N GLY A 5 6.44 3.78 11.04
CA GLY A 5 7.32 4.58 11.91
C GLY A 5 7.46 6.04 11.44
N ASN A 6 8.69 6.51 11.34
CA ASN A 6 9.03 7.92 11.08
C ASN A 6 9.76 8.13 9.76
N HIS A 7 9.70 7.19 8.83
CA HIS A 7 10.25 7.32 7.49
C HIS A 7 9.26 6.86 6.43
N SER A 8 9.48 7.27 5.20
CA SER A 8 8.65 6.92 4.04
C SER A 8 9.52 6.43 2.90
N ILE A 9 8.99 5.49 2.14
CA ILE A 9 9.63 4.93 0.94
C ILE A 9 8.66 4.97 -0.24
N ALA A 10 9.12 5.44 -1.38
CA ALA A 10 8.37 5.49 -2.63
C ALA A 10 9.13 4.77 -3.74
N LEU A 11 8.40 3.93 -4.46
CA LEU A 11 8.86 3.28 -5.69
C LEU A 11 8.23 4.01 -6.89
N LYS A 12 9.05 4.45 -7.83
CA LYS A 12 8.59 5.02 -9.10
C LYS A 12 8.40 3.95 -10.16
N SER A 13 7.67 4.29 -11.22
CA SER A 13 7.40 3.37 -12.35
C SER A 13 8.65 2.96 -13.15
N ASP A 14 9.74 3.72 -13.03
CA ASP A 14 11.04 3.42 -13.63
C ASP A 14 11.88 2.45 -12.78
N GLY A 15 11.37 2.03 -11.61
CA GLY A 15 12.05 1.14 -10.67
C GLY A 15 13.04 1.84 -9.75
N SER A 16 13.09 3.19 -9.73
CA SER A 16 13.88 3.96 -8.77
C SER A 16 13.17 4.07 -7.43
N VAL A 17 13.95 4.04 -6.34
CA VAL A 17 13.45 4.10 -4.96
C VAL A 17 13.87 5.41 -4.31
N TRP A 18 12.94 6.04 -3.61
CA TRP A 18 13.10 7.31 -2.94
C TRP A 18 12.67 7.21 -1.48
N CYS A 19 13.51 7.69 -0.54
CA CYS A 19 13.25 7.65 0.89
C CYS A 19 13.38 9.02 1.53
N TRP A 20 12.60 9.29 2.60
CA TRP A 20 12.68 10.50 3.40
C TRP A 20 12.15 10.27 4.82
N GLY A 21 12.51 11.13 5.76
CA GLY A 21 12.14 11.05 7.16
C GLY A 21 13.34 10.80 8.08
N LEU A 22 13.13 9.98 9.11
CA LEU A 22 14.15 9.55 10.07
C LEU A 22 15.20 8.68 9.39
N ASN A 23 16.48 8.82 9.81
CA ASN A 23 17.60 8.08 9.24
C ASN A 23 18.69 7.75 10.29
N THR A 24 18.33 7.65 11.55
CA THR A 24 19.31 7.39 12.63
C THR A 24 20.00 6.05 12.50
N ASP A 25 19.28 5.05 11.98
CA ASP A 25 19.74 3.68 11.83
C ASP A 25 19.98 3.31 10.35
N GLY A 26 19.94 4.33 9.44
CA GLY A 26 20.17 4.12 8.01
C GLY A 26 18.89 3.83 7.21
N GLU A 27 17.72 4.18 7.74
CA GLU A 27 16.40 3.88 7.14
C GLU A 27 16.25 4.42 5.71
N LEU A 28 16.98 5.49 5.35
CA LEU A 28 16.91 6.07 4.01
C LEU A 28 17.78 5.35 2.97
N GLY A 29 18.73 4.50 3.38
CA GLY A 29 19.55 3.69 2.47
C GLY A 29 20.54 4.47 1.61
N VAL A 30 20.91 5.70 1.99
CA VAL A 30 21.74 6.62 1.19
C VAL A 30 23.20 6.70 1.65
N GLY A 31 23.65 5.79 2.51
CA GLY A 31 25.04 5.67 2.98
C GLY A 31 25.40 6.58 4.13
N ASN A 32 24.44 7.18 4.83
CA ASN A 32 24.67 7.99 6.02
C ASN A 32 23.49 7.88 7.00
N SER A 33 23.58 8.56 8.16
CA SER A 33 22.55 8.58 9.21
C SER A 33 21.86 9.94 9.38
N THR A 34 21.86 10.78 8.35
CA THR A 34 21.26 12.12 8.41
C THR A 34 19.81 12.07 7.98
N ASN A 35 18.89 12.56 8.82
CA ASN A 35 17.47 12.69 8.50
C ASN A 35 17.25 13.58 7.28
N SER A 36 16.19 13.33 6.50
CA SER A 36 15.82 14.17 5.37
C SER A 36 14.33 14.50 5.38
N ASN A 37 13.99 15.77 5.23
CA ASN A 37 12.62 16.25 5.04
C ASN A 37 12.22 16.39 3.56
N ILE A 38 13.08 15.94 2.66
CA ILE A 38 12.83 15.85 1.21
C ILE A 38 13.16 14.45 0.73
N PRO A 39 12.48 13.93 -0.32
CA PRO A 39 12.82 12.63 -0.91
C PRO A 39 14.26 12.59 -1.42
N LEU A 40 15.02 11.58 -0.99
CA LEU A 40 16.36 11.24 -1.48
C LEU A 40 16.30 9.94 -2.28
N GLU A 41 17.00 9.90 -3.41
CA GLU A 41 17.10 8.70 -4.22
C GLU A 41 18.09 7.69 -3.61
N VAL A 42 17.66 6.43 -3.50
CA VAL A 42 18.54 5.32 -3.10
C VAL A 42 19.30 4.84 -4.33
N THR A 43 20.36 5.55 -4.69
CA THR A 43 21.11 5.36 -5.96
C THR A 43 21.76 3.99 -6.11
N ALA A 44 21.94 3.25 -5.01
CA ALA A 44 22.42 1.86 -5.02
C ALA A 44 21.39 0.86 -5.57
N LEU A 45 20.12 1.28 -5.77
CA LEU A 45 19.03 0.41 -6.22
C LEU A 45 18.62 0.75 -7.65
N THR A 46 18.42 -0.29 -8.45
CA THR A 46 17.84 -0.19 -9.80
C THR A 46 16.88 -1.35 -10.05
N GLY A 47 15.83 -1.13 -10.83
CA GLY A 47 14.92 -2.19 -11.23
C GLY A 47 14.16 -2.82 -10.05
N ILE A 48 13.74 -2.03 -9.07
CA ILE A 48 12.94 -2.51 -7.95
C ILE A 48 11.49 -2.70 -8.38
N LYS A 49 10.86 -3.80 -7.90
CA LYS A 49 9.47 -4.18 -8.20
C LYS A 49 8.50 -3.83 -7.07
N SER A 50 8.95 -3.92 -5.83
CA SER A 50 8.13 -3.69 -4.65
C SER A 50 8.98 -3.19 -3.48
N VAL A 51 8.37 -2.42 -2.59
CA VAL A 51 9.00 -1.91 -1.38
C VAL A 51 8.05 -2.06 -0.19
N ALA A 52 8.60 -2.31 0.98
CA ALA A 52 7.91 -2.31 2.26
C ALA A 52 8.77 -1.59 3.31
N ALA A 53 8.12 -0.97 4.29
CA ALA A 53 8.76 -0.32 5.42
C ALA A 53 8.34 -1.01 6.71
N GLY A 54 9.29 -1.23 7.61
CA GLY A 54 9.04 -1.51 9.02
C GLY A 54 9.22 -0.25 9.86
N LEU A 55 9.33 -0.40 11.19
CA LEU A 55 9.46 0.75 12.08
C LEU A 55 10.76 1.54 11.78
N ARG A 56 11.88 0.84 11.52
CA ARG A 56 13.20 1.43 11.28
C ARG A 56 14.01 0.70 10.21
N HIS A 57 13.39 -0.12 9.38
CA HIS A 57 14.06 -0.80 8.29
C HIS A 57 13.20 -0.83 7.04
N CYS A 58 13.84 -1.06 5.91
CA CYS A 58 13.18 -1.16 4.62
C CYS A 58 13.51 -2.49 3.96
N VAL A 59 12.56 -2.97 3.17
CA VAL A 59 12.68 -4.21 2.37
C VAL A 59 12.27 -3.91 0.94
N ALA A 60 13.00 -4.43 -0.05
CA ALA A 60 12.66 -4.27 -1.46
C ALA A 60 12.84 -5.56 -2.25
N ILE A 61 11.98 -5.80 -3.24
CA ILE A 61 12.11 -6.89 -4.22
C ILE A 61 12.79 -6.34 -5.47
N THR A 62 13.87 -6.98 -5.88
CA THR A 62 14.61 -6.66 -7.10
C THR A 62 13.97 -7.28 -8.35
N SER A 63 14.41 -6.86 -9.54
CA SER A 63 13.92 -7.39 -10.83
C SER A 63 14.06 -8.90 -11.01
N ASN A 64 15.02 -9.53 -10.33
CA ASN A 64 15.24 -10.98 -10.35
C ASN A 64 14.54 -11.73 -9.21
N ASN A 65 13.58 -11.10 -8.49
CA ASN A 65 12.83 -11.66 -7.36
C ASN A 65 13.69 -12.04 -6.13
N SER A 66 14.85 -11.39 -5.95
CA SER A 66 15.64 -11.42 -4.72
C SER A 66 15.22 -10.27 -3.79
N ILE A 67 15.67 -10.31 -2.55
CA ILE A 67 15.38 -9.28 -1.55
C ILE A 67 16.66 -8.49 -1.22
N VAL A 68 16.48 -7.19 -1.05
CA VAL A 68 17.47 -6.30 -0.41
C VAL A 68 16.81 -5.57 0.77
N THR A 69 17.60 -5.30 1.81
CA THR A 69 17.16 -4.68 3.06
C THR A 69 18.16 -3.64 3.52
N TRP A 70 17.72 -2.66 4.33
CA TRP A 70 18.58 -1.66 4.95
C TRP A 70 17.89 -1.03 6.15
N GLY A 71 18.63 -0.30 6.98
CA GLY A 71 18.16 0.31 8.22
C GLY A 71 18.65 -0.46 9.45
N ASP A 72 17.84 -0.41 10.52
CA ASP A 72 18.08 -1.09 11.80
C ASP A 72 18.14 -2.62 11.64
N ASN A 73 19.11 -3.23 12.33
CA ASN A 73 19.35 -4.68 12.32
C ASN A 73 19.58 -5.27 13.72
N PHE A 74 19.27 -4.55 14.78
CA PHE A 74 19.52 -5.00 16.16
C PHE A 74 18.95 -6.40 16.45
N SER A 75 17.79 -6.71 15.88
CA SER A 75 17.13 -8.02 16.02
C SER A 75 17.31 -8.96 14.83
N GLY A 76 18.17 -8.62 13.86
CA GLY A 76 18.39 -9.41 12.66
C GLY A 76 17.32 -9.19 11.57
N GLN A 77 16.55 -8.11 11.62
CA GLN A 77 15.45 -7.82 10.68
C GLN A 77 15.90 -7.56 9.25
N LEU A 78 17.19 -7.36 8.99
CA LEU A 78 17.74 -7.30 7.64
C LEU A 78 17.96 -8.67 7.00
N GLY A 79 18.09 -9.76 7.79
CA GLY A 79 18.16 -11.13 7.27
C GLY A 79 19.49 -11.47 6.56
N ASP A 80 20.54 -10.74 6.81
CA ASP A 80 21.88 -10.88 6.20
C ASP A 80 22.80 -11.87 6.92
N GLY A 81 22.35 -12.40 8.07
CA GLY A 81 23.11 -13.26 8.98
C GLY A 81 23.87 -12.49 10.06
N GLY A 82 23.78 -11.16 10.07
CA GLY A 82 24.35 -10.26 11.07
C GLY A 82 23.27 -9.58 11.93
N ASN A 83 23.75 -8.69 12.82
CA ASN A 83 22.90 -7.85 13.67
C ASN A 83 23.42 -6.39 13.68
N LEU A 84 24.11 -5.97 12.63
CA LEU A 84 24.60 -4.59 12.47
C LEU A 84 23.70 -3.85 11.48
N ASP A 85 23.37 -2.61 11.82
CA ASP A 85 22.59 -1.71 10.95
C ASP A 85 23.29 -1.53 9.60
N SER A 86 22.49 -1.32 8.56
CA SER A 86 23.04 -1.03 7.25
C SER A 86 22.48 0.28 6.70
N TYR A 87 23.40 1.21 6.43
CA TYR A 87 23.07 2.51 5.80
C TYR A 87 22.92 2.44 4.28
N LEU A 88 23.20 1.27 3.70
CA LEU A 88 23.04 0.97 2.28
C LEU A 88 22.25 -0.33 2.10
N PRO A 89 21.52 -0.50 0.98
CA PRO A 89 20.86 -1.76 0.68
C PRO A 89 21.83 -2.93 0.62
N ILE A 90 21.52 -4.01 1.35
CA ILE A 90 22.28 -5.26 1.39
C ILE A 90 21.39 -6.44 0.98
N ALA A 91 21.98 -7.48 0.40
CA ALA A 91 21.24 -8.66 -0.06
C ALA A 91 20.85 -9.58 1.10
N VAL A 92 19.62 -10.06 1.10
CA VAL A 92 19.18 -11.15 1.97
C VAL A 92 19.60 -12.48 1.37
N SER A 93 20.28 -13.31 2.15
CA SER A 93 20.78 -14.61 1.70
C SER A 93 19.77 -15.74 1.97
N GLY A 94 19.84 -16.82 1.19
CA GLY A 94 19.08 -18.06 1.45
C GLY A 94 17.60 -18.02 1.03
N ILE A 95 17.15 -16.96 0.34
CA ILE A 95 15.77 -16.86 -0.18
C ILE A 95 15.77 -16.33 -1.62
N SER A 96 14.94 -16.93 -2.46
CA SER A 96 14.72 -16.54 -3.87
C SER A 96 13.26 -16.73 -4.26
N ASP A 97 12.91 -16.30 -5.47
CA ASP A 97 11.57 -16.44 -6.06
C ASP A 97 10.47 -15.76 -5.23
N VAL A 98 10.80 -14.59 -4.70
CA VAL A 98 9.91 -13.81 -3.84
C VAL A 98 8.86 -13.09 -4.68
N LEU A 99 7.59 -13.27 -4.29
CA LEU A 99 6.41 -12.67 -4.90
C LEU A 99 6.01 -11.36 -4.19
N ALA A 100 6.01 -11.37 -2.85
CA ALA A 100 5.59 -10.23 -2.04
C ALA A 100 6.43 -10.13 -0.76
N ILE A 101 6.52 -8.92 -0.21
CA ILE A 101 7.21 -8.60 1.04
C ILE A 101 6.32 -7.72 1.91
N THR A 102 6.50 -7.83 3.21
CA THR A 102 5.97 -6.90 4.21
C THR A 102 6.93 -6.83 5.40
N ALA A 103 6.76 -5.82 6.22
CA ALA A 103 7.52 -5.68 7.46
C ALA A 103 6.57 -5.30 8.61
N GLY A 104 6.85 -5.80 9.79
CA GLY A 104 6.31 -5.30 11.04
C GLY A 104 7.32 -4.37 11.71
N ALA A 105 7.18 -4.10 13.01
CA ALA A 105 8.07 -3.16 13.68
C ALA A 105 9.56 -3.58 13.53
N ASN A 106 9.90 -4.81 13.90
CA ASN A 106 11.27 -5.32 13.91
C ASN A 106 11.37 -6.75 13.33
N HIS A 107 10.51 -7.11 12.39
CA HIS A 107 10.58 -8.36 11.65
C HIS A 107 10.15 -8.15 10.21
N SER A 108 10.61 -9.01 9.35
CA SER A 108 10.34 -8.99 7.91
C SER A 108 9.70 -10.29 7.47
N LEU A 109 8.80 -10.23 6.47
CA LEU A 109 8.19 -11.40 5.86
C LEU A 109 8.33 -11.36 4.34
N ALA A 110 8.47 -12.54 3.76
CA ALA A 110 8.45 -12.75 2.32
C ALA A 110 7.51 -13.90 1.96
N LEU A 111 6.67 -13.67 0.96
CA LEU A 111 5.86 -14.69 0.29
C LEU A 111 6.60 -15.13 -0.97
N LYS A 112 6.81 -16.43 -1.13
CA LYS A 112 7.38 -17.00 -2.33
C LYS A 112 6.33 -17.38 -3.36
N ASN A 113 6.75 -17.54 -4.62
CA ASN A 113 5.88 -17.97 -5.72
C ASN A 113 5.23 -19.35 -5.50
N ASP A 114 5.82 -20.21 -4.66
CA ASP A 114 5.28 -21.53 -4.29
C ASP A 114 4.21 -21.46 -3.19
N GLY A 115 3.86 -20.25 -2.71
CA GLY A 115 2.87 -20.03 -1.65
C GLY A 115 3.38 -20.32 -0.25
N THR A 116 4.69 -20.48 -0.06
CA THR A 116 5.33 -20.55 1.27
C THR A 116 5.70 -19.17 1.79
N VAL A 117 5.65 -18.99 3.12
CA VAL A 117 6.01 -17.74 3.79
C VAL A 117 7.30 -17.93 4.57
N TRP A 118 8.16 -16.94 4.50
CA TRP A 118 9.44 -16.89 5.21
C TRP A 118 9.50 -15.61 6.06
N ALA A 119 10.10 -15.69 7.24
CA ALA A 119 10.17 -14.56 8.17
C ALA A 119 11.54 -14.50 8.86
N TRP A 120 11.96 -13.31 9.31
CA TRP A 120 13.20 -13.08 10.04
C TRP A 120 13.11 -11.80 10.86
N GLY A 121 14.04 -11.61 11.81
CA GLY A 121 14.05 -10.52 12.78
C GLY A 121 13.59 -10.97 14.16
N THR A 122 12.97 -10.06 14.91
CA THR A 122 12.45 -10.33 16.26
C THR A 122 11.41 -11.44 16.27
N ASN A 123 11.47 -12.30 17.30
CA ASN A 123 10.54 -13.43 17.47
C ASN A 123 10.07 -13.65 18.92
N GLY A 124 10.33 -12.72 19.83
CA GLY A 124 9.96 -12.87 21.25
C GLY A 124 8.48 -13.15 21.51
N ASN A 125 7.59 -12.76 20.58
CA ASN A 125 6.15 -13.06 20.61
C ASN A 125 5.74 -14.17 19.62
N GLY A 126 6.69 -14.85 18.95
CA GLY A 126 6.37 -15.88 17.97
C GLY A 126 6.00 -15.34 16.59
N GLN A 127 6.33 -14.08 16.26
CA GLN A 127 5.95 -13.40 15.00
C GLN A 127 6.61 -13.98 13.75
N LEU A 128 7.61 -14.86 13.88
CA LEU A 128 8.18 -15.63 12.77
C LEU A 128 7.40 -16.91 12.44
N GLY A 129 6.49 -17.36 13.32
CA GLY A 129 5.60 -18.49 13.07
C GLY A 129 6.29 -19.84 12.84
N ASN A 130 7.54 -19.98 13.25
CA ASN A 130 8.39 -21.15 13.00
C ASN A 130 8.36 -22.20 14.13
N GLY A 131 7.50 -22.02 15.14
CA GLY A 131 7.37 -22.90 16.32
C GLY A 131 8.32 -22.56 17.45
N THR A 132 9.08 -21.45 17.35
CA THR A 132 10.00 -20.95 18.39
C THR A 132 9.68 -19.51 18.76
N ASN A 133 10.28 -19.02 19.85
CA ASN A 133 10.27 -17.62 20.25
C ASN A 133 11.70 -17.03 20.22
N THR A 134 12.58 -17.59 19.39
CA THR A 134 13.95 -17.11 19.22
C THR A 134 14.06 -16.27 17.96
N ASP A 135 14.67 -15.10 18.06
CA ASP A 135 14.98 -14.21 16.94
C ASP A 135 15.81 -14.93 15.87
N SER A 136 15.65 -14.51 14.62
CA SER A 136 16.46 -15.05 13.52
C SER A 136 16.98 -13.93 12.63
N ASN A 137 18.29 -13.88 12.46
CA ASN A 137 18.96 -12.95 11.53
C ASN A 137 19.11 -13.51 10.10
N VAL A 138 18.45 -14.62 9.82
CA VAL A 138 18.32 -15.21 8.48
C VAL A 138 16.86 -15.61 8.23
N PRO A 139 16.39 -15.66 6.98
CA PRO A 139 15.04 -16.11 6.67
C PRO A 139 14.79 -17.55 7.17
N VAL A 140 13.71 -17.74 7.94
CA VAL A 140 13.20 -19.05 8.38
C VAL A 140 11.80 -19.28 7.85
N GLN A 141 11.49 -20.51 7.48
CA GLN A 141 10.16 -20.81 6.94
C GLN A 141 9.10 -20.84 8.05
N VAL A 142 7.97 -20.19 7.80
CA VAL A 142 6.77 -20.28 8.65
C VAL A 142 6.23 -21.71 8.60
N SER A 143 6.01 -22.31 9.78
CA SER A 143 5.62 -23.72 9.91
C SER A 143 4.17 -23.95 9.47
N ASN A 144 3.92 -25.07 8.81
CA ASN A 144 2.58 -25.59 8.47
C ASN A 144 1.69 -24.61 7.71
N LEU A 145 2.26 -23.63 6.98
CA LEU A 145 1.52 -22.63 6.22
C LEU A 145 1.89 -22.72 4.74
N THR A 146 0.90 -23.10 3.92
CA THR A 146 1.05 -23.25 2.46
C THR A 146 -0.16 -22.69 1.72
N GLY A 147 -0.03 -22.44 0.42
CA GLY A 147 -1.09 -21.88 -0.39
C GLY A 147 -1.43 -20.42 -0.05
N VAL A 148 -0.46 -19.69 0.48
CA VAL A 148 -0.62 -18.26 0.80
C VAL A 148 -0.57 -17.45 -0.48
N ILE A 149 -1.46 -16.44 -0.56
CA ILE A 149 -1.57 -15.51 -1.71
C ILE A 149 -1.31 -14.05 -1.31
N ALA A 150 -1.39 -13.72 -0.02
CA ALA A 150 -1.06 -12.38 0.48
C ALA A 150 -0.55 -12.45 1.92
N ILE A 151 0.31 -11.51 2.28
CA ILE A 151 0.88 -11.33 3.61
C ILE A 151 0.78 -9.87 4.03
N THR A 152 0.59 -9.62 5.32
CA THR A 152 0.76 -8.30 5.97
C THR A 152 1.28 -8.52 7.39
N ALA A 153 1.78 -7.46 8.01
CA ALA A 153 2.27 -7.52 9.38
C ALA A 153 1.69 -6.38 10.21
N TYR A 154 1.60 -6.57 11.50
CA TYR A 154 1.41 -5.52 12.50
C TYR A 154 2.65 -5.48 13.41
N SER A 155 2.68 -4.55 14.32
CA SER A 155 3.84 -4.27 15.19
C SER A 155 4.65 -5.53 15.58
N ALA A 156 4.03 -6.51 16.22
CA ALA A 156 4.69 -7.72 16.73
C ALA A 156 3.96 -9.01 16.27
N GLY A 157 3.44 -9.03 15.06
CA GLY A 157 2.79 -10.22 14.51
C GLY A 157 2.54 -10.14 13.02
N SER A 158 2.06 -11.24 12.49
CA SER A 158 1.99 -11.52 11.07
C SER A 158 0.63 -12.08 10.68
N ILE A 159 0.17 -11.75 9.49
CA ILE A 159 -1.11 -12.19 8.92
C ILE A 159 -0.85 -12.75 7.53
N ALA A 160 -1.46 -13.87 7.21
CA ALA A 160 -1.43 -14.51 5.90
C ALA A 160 -2.84 -14.83 5.42
N LEU A 161 -3.10 -14.54 4.16
CA LEU A 161 -4.31 -14.94 3.44
C LEU A 161 -4.00 -16.14 2.55
N LYS A 162 -4.77 -17.21 2.68
CA LYS A 162 -4.65 -18.38 1.82
C LYS A 162 -5.60 -18.30 0.61
N ASN A 163 -5.28 -19.07 -0.41
CA ASN A 163 -6.05 -19.17 -1.65
C ASN A 163 -7.47 -19.76 -1.46
N ASP A 164 -7.73 -20.41 -0.33
CA ASP A 164 -9.06 -20.89 0.07
C ASP A 164 -9.92 -19.79 0.75
N GLY A 165 -9.39 -18.56 0.87
CA GLY A 165 -10.07 -17.42 1.50
C GLY A 165 -10.04 -17.46 3.03
N THR A 166 -9.21 -18.31 3.65
CA THR A 166 -8.99 -18.31 5.10
C THR A 166 -7.82 -17.39 5.49
N VAL A 167 -7.91 -16.79 6.68
CA VAL A 167 -6.89 -15.88 7.24
C VAL A 167 -6.20 -16.59 8.40
N TRP A 168 -4.89 -16.47 8.47
CA TRP A 168 -4.02 -17.05 9.48
C TRP A 168 -3.16 -16.00 10.11
N THR A 169 -2.99 -16.04 11.43
CA THR A 169 -2.24 -15.07 12.22
C THR A 169 -1.25 -15.77 13.14
N PHE A 170 -0.14 -15.11 13.45
CA PHE A 170 0.86 -15.57 14.41
C PHE A 170 1.64 -14.39 14.97
N GLY A 171 2.24 -14.56 16.14
CA GLY A 171 2.86 -13.49 16.89
C GLY A 171 2.04 -13.07 18.11
N SER A 172 2.15 -11.82 18.51
CA SER A 172 1.48 -11.24 19.68
C SER A 172 -0.04 -11.28 19.55
N ASN A 173 -0.70 -11.66 20.64
CA ASN A 173 -2.16 -11.59 20.78
C ASN A 173 -2.58 -10.43 21.72
N LEU A 174 -1.71 -9.47 21.93
CA LEU A 174 -2.08 -8.26 22.68
C LEU A 174 -3.31 -7.63 22.00
N TYR A 175 -4.33 -7.32 22.77
CA TYR A 175 -5.62 -6.80 22.28
C TYR A 175 -6.43 -7.77 21.39
N GLY A 176 -6.12 -9.07 21.40
CA GLY A 176 -6.85 -10.06 20.60
C GLY A 176 -6.45 -10.10 19.12
N LEU A 177 -5.24 -9.68 18.77
CA LEU A 177 -4.75 -9.54 17.40
C LEU A 177 -4.69 -10.84 16.60
N LEU A 178 -4.66 -12.01 17.26
CA LEU A 178 -4.78 -13.30 16.59
C LEU A 178 -6.18 -13.57 16.02
N GLY A 179 -7.22 -12.88 16.52
CA GLY A 179 -8.58 -13.00 16.00
C GLY A 179 -9.19 -14.41 16.08
N ASN A 180 -8.61 -15.31 16.86
CA ASN A 180 -8.99 -16.74 16.95
C ASN A 180 -9.91 -17.08 18.13
N GLY A 181 -10.37 -16.05 18.87
CA GLY A 181 -11.26 -16.20 20.03
C GLY A 181 -10.56 -16.60 21.32
N THR A 182 -9.23 -16.73 21.33
CA THR A 182 -8.47 -17.10 22.53
C THR A 182 -7.89 -15.88 23.23
N LEU A 183 -7.52 -16.05 24.51
CA LEU A 183 -6.83 -15.06 25.33
C LEU A 183 -5.36 -15.44 25.59
N ILE A 184 -4.81 -16.40 24.85
CA ILE A 184 -3.37 -16.69 24.92
C ILE A 184 -2.59 -15.45 24.47
N PRO A 185 -1.47 -15.09 25.15
CA PRO A 185 -0.81 -13.81 24.89
C PRO A 185 -0.11 -13.75 23.53
N GLU A 186 0.21 -14.90 22.92
CA GLU A 186 0.95 -15.01 21.66
C GLU A 186 0.79 -16.40 21.04
N SER A 187 1.15 -16.52 19.76
CA SER A 187 1.31 -17.83 19.09
C SER A 187 2.55 -17.85 18.21
N ASN A 188 3.45 -18.78 18.44
CA ASN A 188 4.63 -19.01 17.61
C ASN A 188 4.38 -19.97 16.43
N LEU A 189 3.13 -20.39 16.25
CA LEU A 189 2.65 -21.12 15.08
C LEU A 189 1.42 -20.41 14.48
N PRO A 190 1.22 -20.49 13.17
CA PRO A 190 0.03 -19.95 12.54
C PRO A 190 -1.26 -20.53 13.13
N VAL A 191 -2.18 -19.67 13.52
CA VAL A 191 -3.55 -20.01 13.97
C VAL A 191 -4.58 -19.38 13.05
N GLN A 192 -5.66 -20.11 12.77
CA GLN A 192 -6.71 -19.58 11.88
C GLN A 192 -7.56 -18.55 12.60
N VAL A 193 -7.83 -17.43 11.96
CA VAL A 193 -8.78 -16.40 12.40
C VAL A 193 -10.19 -17.00 12.38
N SER A 194 -10.94 -16.80 13.48
CA SER A 194 -12.27 -17.39 13.66
C SER A 194 -13.32 -16.75 12.73
N ASN A 195 -14.23 -17.57 12.24
CA ASN A 195 -15.46 -17.16 11.54
C ASN A 195 -15.23 -16.28 10.28
N LEU A 196 -14.04 -16.30 9.67
CA LEU A 196 -13.74 -15.62 8.42
C LEU A 196 -13.56 -16.62 7.28
N THR A 197 -14.33 -16.44 6.21
CA THR A 197 -14.23 -17.18 4.95
C THR A 197 -14.52 -16.26 3.77
N GLY A 198 -14.00 -16.59 2.59
CA GLY A 198 -14.21 -15.80 1.39
C GLY A 198 -13.47 -14.46 1.41
N ILE A 199 -12.36 -14.41 2.12
CA ILE A 199 -11.53 -13.20 2.19
C ILE A 199 -10.72 -13.03 0.90
N THR A 200 -10.64 -11.80 0.42
CA THR A 200 -9.94 -11.41 -0.82
C THR A 200 -8.77 -10.45 -0.58
N ALA A 201 -8.75 -9.76 0.56
CA ALA A 201 -7.63 -8.89 0.95
C ALA A 201 -7.52 -8.80 2.47
N ILE A 202 -6.30 -8.54 2.94
CA ILE A 202 -5.96 -8.33 4.35
C ILE A 202 -5.18 -7.02 4.49
N ALA A 203 -5.36 -6.33 5.61
CA ALA A 203 -4.57 -5.18 5.99
C ALA A 203 -4.41 -5.16 7.53
N ALA A 204 -3.38 -4.46 7.98
CA ALA A 204 -3.14 -4.27 9.40
C ALA A 204 -2.73 -2.83 9.70
N GLY A 205 -3.10 -2.35 10.87
CA GLY A 205 -2.49 -1.21 11.51
C GLY A 205 -1.49 -1.67 12.58
N PHE A 206 -1.12 -0.76 13.48
CA PHE A 206 -0.16 -1.09 14.54
C PHE A 206 -0.73 -2.09 15.56
N SER A 207 -2.03 -1.97 15.87
CA SER A 207 -2.71 -2.78 16.91
C SER A 207 -4.12 -3.23 16.51
N HIS A 208 -4.46 -3.21 15.22
CA HIS A 208 -5.71 -3.75 14.70
C HIS A 208 -5.47 -4.42 13.35
N SER A 209 -6.34 -5.33 13.02
CA SER A 209 -6.27 -6.12 11.78
C SER A 209 -7.59 -6.02 11.02
N MET A 210 -7.54 -6.11 9.69
CA MET A 210 -8.70 -6.02 8.82
C MET A 210 -8.66 -7.09 7.73
N ALA A 211 -9.85 -7.50 7.31
CA ALA A 211 -10.07 -8.40 6.18
C ALA A 211 -11.23 -7.89 5.31
N LEU A 212 -11.00 -7.89 3.99
CA LEU A 212 -12.02 -7.60 2.99
C LEU A 212 -12.59 -8.91 2.46
N LYS A 213 -13.91 -9.05 2.54
CA LYS A 213 -14.62 -10.22 2.02
C LYS A 213 -15.07 -10.01 0.57
N ASN A 214 -15.26 -11.10 -0.16
CA ASN A 214 -15.68 -11.11 -1.57
C ASN A 214 -17.04 -10.46 -1.85
N ASP A 215 -17.88 -10.27 -0.81
CA ASP A 215 -19.14 -9.53 -0.88
C ASP A 215 -18.99 -8.02 -0.67
N GLY A 216 -17.75 -7.53 -0.52
CA GLY A 216 -17.44 -6.11 -0.30
C GLY A 216 -17.64 -5.63 1.13
N THR A 217 -17.85 -6.54 2.10
CA THR A 217 -17.87 -6.22 3.53
C THR A 217 -16.47 -6.25 4.12
N VAL A 218 -16.22 -5.39 5.12
CA VAL A 218 -14.95 -5.31 5.85
C VAL A 218 -15.14 -5.84 7.26
N TRP A 219 -14.19 -6.60 7.74
CA TRP A 219 -14.13 -7.17 9.07
C TRP A 219 -12.87 -6.70 9.78
N ALA A 220 -12.96 -6.36 11.06
CA ALA A 220 -11.84 -5.85 11.85
C ALA A 220 -11.80 -6.48 13.24
N TRP A 221 -10.60 -6.60 13.82
CA TRP A 221 -10.36 -7.12 15.15
C TRP A 221 -9.07 -6.54 15.75
N GLY A 222 -8.90 -6.70 17.05
CA GLY A 222 -7.80 -6.13 17.80
C GLY A 222 -8.23 -4.93 18.62
N TYR A 223 -7.34 -3.97 18.79
CA TYR A 223 -7.53 -2.75 19.57
C TYR A 223 -8.57 -1.80 18.99
N ASN A 224 -9.36 -1.13 19.90
CA ASN A 224 -10.50 -0.30 19.49
C ASN A 224 -10.75 0.92 20.39
N SER A 225 -9.76 1.40 21.13
CA SER A 225 -10.02 2.50 22.08
C SER A 225 -10.36 3.83 21.40
N ALA A 226 -9.98 4.02 20.15
CA ALA A 226 -10.30 5.21 19.36
C ALA A 226 -11.24 4.90 18.17
N GLY A 227 -11.88 3.71 18.16
CA GLY A 227 -12.80 3.31 17.11
C GLY A 227 -12.11 2.67 15.90
N GLU A 228 -10.93 2.10 16.06
CA GLU A 228 -10.15 1.49 14.97
C GLU A 228 -10.90 0.37 14.24
N LEU A 229 -11.87 -0.26 14.89
CA LEU A 229 -12.68 -1.33 14.31
C LEU A 229 -13.90 -0.83 13.51
N GLY A 230 -14.22 0.47 13.56
CA GLY A 230 -15.30 1.06 12.78
C GLY A 230 -16.69 0.46 13.00
N ASN A 231 -16.93 -0.17 14.14
CA ASN A 231 -18.18 -0.88 14.48
C ASN A 231 -19.19 -0.04 15.29
N GLY A 232 -18.87 1.23 15.55
CA GLY A 232 -19.71 2.16 16.32
C GLY A 232 -19.59 2.03 17.84
N THR A 233 -18.59 1.29 18.33
CA THR A 233 -18.38 1.08 19.78
C THR A 233 -16.99 1.51 20.20
N THR A 234 -16.82 1.78 21.49
CA THR A 234 -15.53 1.98 22.18
C THR A 234 -15.17 0.80 23.06
N GLN A 235 -15.68 -0.40 22.78
CA GLN A 235 -15.19 -1.60 23.45
C GLN A 235 -13.70 -1.73 23.12
N ASN A 236 -12.83 -1.67 24.13
CA ASN A 236 -11.39 -1.45 23.97
C ASN A 236 -10.68 -2.42 23.04
N GLU A 237 -11.20 -3.65 22.86
CA GLU A 237 -10.58 -4.69 22.04
C GLU A 237 -11.55 -5.83 21.70
N THR A 238 -11.25 -6.59 20.68
CA THR A 238 -11.91 -7.86 20.39
C THR A 238 -10.92 -8.90 19.87
N ASN A 239 -11.05 -10.13 20.36
CA ASN A 239 -10.27 -11.29 19.95
C ASN A 239 -10.96 -12.13 18.85
N ILE A 240 -12.08 -11.65 18.30
CA ILE A 240 -12.76 -12.20 17.13
C ILE A 240 -13.08 -11.09 16.14
N PRO A 241 -13.11 -11.38 14.82
CA PRO A 241 -13.50 -10.39 13.82
C PRO A 241 -14.94 -9.89 14.02
N LEU A 242 -15.10 -8.56 13.96
CA LEU A 242 -16.39 -7.88 13.90
C LEU A 242 -16.55 -7.16 12.58
N GLN A 243 -17.77 -7.12 12.05
CA GLN A 243 -18.03 -6.40 10.81
C GLN A 243 -17.97 -4.88 11.03
N VAL A 244 -17.23 -4.20 10.16
CA VAL A 244 -17.23 -2.73 10.08
C VAL A 244 -18.61 -2.25 9.66
N SER A 245 -19.17 -1.29 10.39
CA SER A 245 -20.52 -0.80 10.17
C SER A 245 -20.60 0.20 9.01
N VAL A 246 -21.79 0.37 8.47
CA VAL A 246 -22.24 1.43 7.52
C VAL A 246 -21.45 1.56 6.20
N ILE A 247 -20.56 0.62 5.87
CA ILE A 247 -19.91 0.58 4.55
C ILE A 247 -20.15 -0.78 3.87
N ALA A 248 -20.29 -0.75 2.55
CA ALA A 248 -20.40 -1.93 1.70
C ALA A 248 -19.84 -1.64 0.30
N GLY A 249 -19.64 -2.67 -0.53
CA GLY A 249 -19.06 -2.48 -1.85
C GLY A 249 -17.61 -1.99 -1.81
N VAL A 250 -16.87 -2.34 -0.75
CA VAL A 250 -15.45 -2.01 -0.60
C VAL A 250 -14.62 -2.86 -1.55
N VAL A 251 -13.61 -2.26 -2.18
CA VAL A 251 -12.70 -2.91 -3.13
C VAL A 251 -11.24 -2.88 -2.67
N ALA A 252 -10.91 -2.01 -1.72
CA ALA A 252 -9.57 -1.97 -1.12
C ALA A 252 -9.63 -1.49 0.33
N ILE A 253 -8.71 -1.99 1.17
CA ILE A 253 -8.55 -1.63 2.57
C ILE A 253 -7.10 -1.28 2.87
N GLY A 254 -6.86 -0.41 3.85
CA GLY A 254 -5.53 -0.06 4.33
C GLY A 254 -5.54 0.26 5.81
N GLY A 255 -4.51 -0.16 6.53
CA GLY A 255 -4.31 0.17 7.94
C GLY A 255 -3.24 1.24 8.10
N GLY A 256 -3.49 2.22 8.95
CA GLY A 256 -2.47 3.11 9.51
C GLY A 256 -2.14 2.68 10.95
N GLY A 257 -1.32 3.43 11.67
CA GLY A 257 -0.96 3.10 13.06
C GLY A 257 -2.20 2.83 13.93
N THR A 258 -3.10 3.81 13.99
CA THR A 258 -4.31 3.81 14.84
C THR A 258 -5.56 4.26 14.08
N HIS A 259 -5.56 4.14 12.75
CA HIS A 259 -6.71 4.46 11.91
C HIS A 259 -6.78 3.50 10.72
N ALA A 260 -7.92 3.44 10.09
CA ALA A 260 -8.17 2.55 8.97
C ALA A 260 -8.80 3.30 7.79
N LEU A 261 -8.59 2.76 6.61
CA LEU A 261 -9.07 3.29 5.34
C LEU A 261 -9.81 2.21 4.54
N ALA A 262 -10.84 2.61 3.81
CA ALA A 262 -11.53 1.75 2.85
C ALA A 262 -11.92 2.53 1.60
N LEU A 263 -11.66 1.95 0.44
CA LEU A 263 -12.07 2.48 -0.86
C LEU A 263 -13.25 1.67 -1.38
N GLN A 264 -14.34 2.34 -1.74
CA GLN A 264 -15.49 1.73 -2.41
C GLN A 264 -15.30 1.68 -3.92
N ASN A 265 -16.07 0.82 -4.58
CA ASN A 265 -16.05 0.62 -6.04
C ASN A 265 -16.48 1.86 -6.85
N ASP A 266 -17.17 2.80 -6.24
CA ASP A 266 -17.56 4.08 -6.84
C ASP A 266 -16.52 5.19 -6.64
N GLY A 267 -15.38 4.88 -6.02
CA GLY A 267 -14.27 5.81 -5.79
C GLY A 267 -14.37 6.60 -4.47
N ARG A 268 -15.41 6.39 -3.67
CA ARG A 268 -15.48 7.01 -2.33
C ARG A 268 -14.48 6.40 -1.39
N LEU A 269 -13.74 7.25 -0.67
CA LEU A 269 -12.79 6.87 0.35
C LEU A 269 -13.38 7.13 1.73
N PHE A 270 -13.21 6.16 2.63
CA PHE A 270 -13.64 6.24 4.02
C PHE A 270 -12.46 6.06 4.96
N ALA A 271 -12.50 6.74 6.11
CA ALA A 271 -11.53 6.57 7.19
C ALA A 271 -12.25 6.51 8.54
N TRP A 272 -11.63 5.85 9.52
CA TRP A 272 -12.12 5.78 10.89
C TRP A 272 -10.98 5.46 11.87
N GLY A 273 -11.27 5.53 13.17
CA GLY A 273 -10.29 5.36 14.22
C GLY A 273 -9.77 6.69 14.79
N TYR A 274 -8.54 6.73 15.24
CA TYR A 274 -7.91 7.90 15.84
C TYR A 274 -7.72 9.03 14.81
N GLY A 275 -8.14 10.26 15.17
CA GLY A 275 -8.17 11.39 14.24
C GLY A 275 -7.52 12.68 14.74
N TYR A 276 -6.93 12.70 15.95
CA TYR A 276 -6.44 13.92 16.61
C TYR A 276 -5.42 14.71 15.77
N ASN A 277 -4.58 14.04 15.01
CA ASN A 277 -3.59 14.67 14.14
C ASN A 277 -4.09 14.92 12.70
N GLY A 278 -5.41 14.78 12.47
CA GLY A 278 -6.02 14.98 11.16
C GLY A 278 -5.89 13.82 10.19
N GLN A 279 -5.42 12.63 10.63
CA GLN A 279 -5.19 11.46 9.78
C GLN A 279 -6.46 10.88 9.17
N ILE A 280 -7.64 11.21 9.69
CA ILE A 280 -8.93 10.84 9.09
C ILE A 280 -9.24 11.66 7.82
N GLY A 281 -8.69 12.87 7.69
CA GLY A 281 -8.88 13.69 6.47
C GLY A 281 -10.30 14.25 6.27
N ASN A 282 -11.14 14.27 7.31
CA ASN A 282 -12.53 14.76 7.27
C ASN A 282 -12.69 16.24 7.66
N GLY A 283 -11.57 16.94 7.87
CA GLY A 283 -11.54 18.36 8.30
C GLY A 283 -11.78 18.56 9.81
N THR A 284 -11.75 17.49 10.61
CA THR A 284 -11.86 17.56 12.07
C THR A 284 -10.64 16.89 12.72
N ASN A 285 -10.39 17.23 13.99
CA ASN A 285 -9.34 16.62 14.82
C ASN A 285 -9.98 15.89 16.02
N LEU A 286 -11.00 15.09 15.75
CA LEU A 286 -11.64 14.26 16.78
C LEU A 286 -10.73 13.10 17.16
N ASN A 287 -10.60 12.82 18.46
CA ASN A 287 -9.80 11.70 18.95
C ASN A 287 -10.35 10.36 18.45
N GLU A 288 -11.67 10.24 18.33
CA GLU A 288 -12.35 8.98 18.07
C GLU A 288 -13.34 9.15 16.91
N ASN A 289 -13.19 8.33 15.89
CA ASN A 289 -14.15 8.19 14.80
C ASN A 289 -14.60 6.74 14.79
N LEU A 290 -15.67 6.45 15.53
CA LEU A 290 -16.16 5.09 15.83
C LEU A 290 -16.77 4.39 14.61
N LEU A 291 -17.15 5.16 13.60
CA LEU A 291 -17.76 4.70 12.36
C LEU A 291 -16.96 5.24 11.16
N PRO A 292 -16.95 4.52 10.04
CA PRO A 292 -16.39 5.03 8.80
C PRO A 292 -16.99 6.39 8.42
N VAL A 293 -16.10 7.38 8.23
CA VAL A 293 -16.45 8.72 7.78
C VAL A 293 -15.96 8.89 6.35
N GLN A 294 -16.82 9.32 5.46
CA GLN A 294 -16.42 9.61 4.09
C GLN A 294 -15.44 10.79 4.06
N ILE A 295 -14.30 10.57 3.45
CA ILE A 295 -13.34 11.63 3.16
C ILE A 295 -13.86 12.37 1.92
N ASN A 296 -14.18 13.65 2.08
CA ASN A 296 -14.50 14.52 0.95
C ASN A 296 -13.22 14.99 0.26
N ALA A 297 -12.31 14.06 0.02
CA ALA A 297 -11.22 14.29 -0.90
C ALA A 297 -11.82 14.13 -2.30
N THR A 298 -12.08 15.23 -2.97
CA THR A 298 -11.87 15.20 -4.40
C THR A 298 -10.41 14.81 -4.56
N CYS A 299 -10.13 13.54 -4.86
CA CYS A 299 -8.86 13.19 -5.45
C CYS A 299 -8.80 13.97 -6.75
N TYR A 300 -8.33 15.19 -6.67
CA TYR A 300 -7.80 15.84 -7.86
C TYR A 300 -6.67 14.93 -8.30
N PRO A 301 -6.69 14.41 -9.54
CA PRO A 301 -5.49 13.81 -10.08
C PRO A 301 -4.38 14.81 -9.80
N ILE A 302 -3.24 14.34 -9.29
CA ILE A 302 -2.12 15.20 -8.89
C ILE A 302 -1.81 16.14 -10.05
N THR A 303 -2.47 17.26 -10.05
CA THR A 303 -1.98 18.42 -10.76
C THR A 303 -0.91 18.97 -9.84
N THR A 304 0.37 18.80 -10.23
CA THR A 304 1.42 19.62 -9.68
C THR A 304 0.85 21.03 -9.58
N SER A 305 0.71 21.54 -8.34
CA SER A 305 0.09 22.83 -8.06
C SER A 305 0.91 23.93 -8.73
N LEU A 306 0.45 24.33 -9.89
CA LEU A 306 0.67 25.67 -10.39
C LEU A 306 -0.65 26.41 -10.11
N ILE A 307 -0.54 27.52 -9.42
CA ILE A 307 -1.61 28.43 -9.04
C ILE A 307 -2.47 28.68 -10.29
N GLU A 308 -3.68 28.16 -10.29
CA GLU A 308 -4.65 28.38 -11.34
C GLU A 308 -5.33 29.73 -11.14
N ASN A 309 -5.03 30.65 -12.05
CA ASN A 309 -6.06 31.59 -12.48
C ASN A 309 -6.85 30.85 -13.58
N ALA A 310 -7.93 30.16 -13.18
CA ALA A 310 -8.75 29.38 -14.09
C ALA A 310 -9.59 30.30 -14.97
N THR A 311 -9.16 30.44 -16.22
CA THR A 311 -10.12 30.65 -17.31
C THR A 311 -10.46 29.27 -17.86
N THR A 312 -11.67 28.79 -17.57
CA THR A 312 -12.19 27.52 -18.06
C THR A 312 -12.41 27.61 -19.56
N THR A 313 -11.45 27.15 -20.34
CA THR A 313 -11.69 26.78 -21.74
C THR A 313 -12.10 25.33 -21.78
N SER A 314 -13.39 25.06 -21.98
CA SER A 314 -13.88 23.71 -22.28
C SER A 314 -13.58 23.40 -23.74
N PHE A 315 -13.01 22.22 -24.02
CA PHE A 315 -12.92 21.73 -25.39
C PHE A 315 -13.73 20.43 -25.56
N GLU A 316 -14.21 20.21 -26.77
CA GLU A 316 -14.95 18.99 -27.11
C GLU A 316 -14.08 18.08 -27.98
N ILE A 317 -14.09 16.78 -27.66
CA ILE A 317 -13.46 15.74 -28.47
C ILE A 317 -14.51 15.10 -29.37
N TYR A 318 -14.29 15.13 -30.69
CA TYR A 318 -15.21 14.52 -31.65
C TYR A 318 -14.45 13.83 -32.82
N PRO A 319 -15.05 12.82 -33.45
CA PRO A 319 -16.29 12.16 -33.02
C PRO A 319 -16.08 11.34 -31.74
N ASN A 320 -17.15 11.10 -31.00
CA ASN A 320 -17.13 10.24 -29.81
C ASN A 320 -18.42 9.40 -29.77
N PRO A 321 -18.39 8.09 -30.06
CA PRO A 321 -17.22 7.22 -30.29
C PRO A 321 -16.40 7.56 -31.54
N ALA A 322 -15.07 7.36 -31.44
CA ALA A 322 -14.11 7.64 -32.49
C ALA A 322 -13.62 6.36 -33.17
N GLN A 323 -13.32 6.44 -34.47
CA GLN A 323 -12.73 5.33 -35.26
C GLN A 323 -11.21 5.55 -35.40
N ASP A 324 -10.79 6.32 -36.39
CA ASP A 324 -9.38 6.46 -36.74
C ASP A 324 -8.75 7.77 -36.30
N LYS A 325 -9.55 8.80 -36.12
CA LYS A 325 -9.08 10.14 -35.68
C LYS A 325 -10.03 10.77 -34.67
N ILE A 326 -9.45 11.57 -33.79
CA ILE A 326 -10.17 12.49 -32.92
C ILE A 326 -9.74 13.93 -33.22
N PHE A 327 -10.67 14.84 -33.10
CA PHE A 327 -10.46 16.28 -33.23
C PHE A 327 -10.83 16.96 -31.91
N MET A 328 -10.22 18.12 -31.64
CA MET A 328 -10.48 18.89 -30.45
C MET A 328 -10.88 20.30 -30.82
N ASN A 329 -12.13 20.67 -30.49
CA ASN A 329 -12.65 21.99 -30.80
C ASN A 329 -12.16 23.00 -29.76
N GLY A 330 -11.73 24.18 -30.18
CA GLY A 330 -11.29 25.26 -29.28
C GLY A 330 -9.76 25.39 -29.07
N LEU A 331 -8.93 24.52 -29.72
CA LEU A 331 -7.47 24.70 -29.72
C LEU A 331 -7.07 25.75 -30.76
N THR A 332 -6.58 26.89 -30.29
CA THR A 332 -6.17 28.00 -31.18
C THR A 332 -4.67 28.13 -31.37
N LYS A 333 -3.88 27.40 -30.60
CA LYS A 333 -2.42 27.41 -30.58
C LYS A 333 -1.83 26.02 -30.55
N ALA A 334 -0.52 25.91 -30.81
CA ALA A 334 0.21 24.65 -30.65
C ALA A 334 0.03 24.08 -29.25
N SER A 335 -0.41 22.81 -29.19
CA SER A 335 -0.68 22.15 -27.91
C SER A 335 -0.09 20.75 -27.92
N ASN A 336 0.50 20.34 -26.80
CA ASN A 336 0.97 18.98 -26.59
C ASN A 336 -0.21 18.13 -26.12
N ILE A 337 -0.49 17.05 -26.86
CA ILE A 337 -1.59 16.13 -26.61
C ILE A 337 -1.03 14.82 -26.08
N GLN A 338 -1.51 14.39 -24.94
CA GLN A 338 -1.17 13.09 -24.34
C GLN A 338 -2.43 12.23 -24.22
N ILE A 339 -2.35 10.98 -24.66
CA ILE A 339 -3.45 10.02 -24.60
C ILE A 339 -3.08 8.89 -23.63
N PHE A 340 -3.98 8.59 -22.71
CA PHE A 340 -3.84 7.57 -21.68
C PHE A 340 -4.93 6.51 -21.84
N ASP A 341 -4.64 5.25 -21.54
CA ASP A 341 -5.65 4.19 -21.42
C ASP A 341 -6.46 4.32 -20.11
N ALA A 342 -7.44 3.43 -19.94
CA ALA A 342 -8.33 3.43 -18.78
C ALA A 342 -7.58 3.14 -17.45
N THR A 343 -6.35 2.64 -17.51
CA THR A 343 -5.49 2.40 -16.33
C THR A 343 -4.61 3.60 -15.97
N GLY A 344 -4.64 4.66 -16.80
CA GLY A 344 -3.80 5.85 -16.64
C GLY A 344 -2.40 5.73 -17.26
N ARG A 345 -2.13 4.66 -18.03
CA ARG A 345 -0.86 4.48 -18.73
C ARG A 345 -0.82 5.38 -19.97
N LEU A 346 0.26 6.16 -20.13
CA LEU A 346 0.49 6.97 -21.32
C LEU A 346 0.68 6.06 -22.56
N ILE A 347 -0.15 6.27 -23.57
CA ILE A 347 -0.12 5.52 -24.84
C ILE A 347 0.64 6.28 -25.91
N THR A 348 0.35 7.57 -26.06
CA THR A 348 1.00 8.39 -27.09
C THR A 348 1.06 9.85 -26.70
N THR A 349 2.03 10.55 -27.25
CA THR A 349 2.18 12.02 -27.15
C THR A 349 2.33 12.57 -28.55
N THR A 350 1.59 13.63 -28.90
CA THR A 350 1.70 14.34 -30.16
C THR A 350 1.52 15.85 -29.96
N THR A 351 2.03 16.64 -30.87
CA THR A 351 1.81 18.10 -30.88
C THR A 351 0.86 18.44 -32.02
N LEU A 352 -0.21 19.17 -31.74
CA LEU A 352 -1.16 19.64 -32.74
C LEU A 352 -1.05 21.15 -32.94
N MET A 353 -1.29 21.57 -34.16
CA MET A 353 -1.48 22.98 -34.53
C MET A 353 -2.93 23.20 -35.03
N GLY A 354 -3.72 23.97 -34.28
CA GLY A 354 -5.10 24.28 -34.68
C GLY A 354 -6.03 23.05 -34.67
N ASN A 355 -6.84 22.89 -35.70
CA ASN A 355 -7.85 21.83 -35.83
C ASN A 355 -7.34 20.53 -36.46
N GLU A 356 -6.07 20.22 -36.37
CA GLU A 356 -5.53 18.94 -36.83
C GLU A 356 -6.07 17.79 -35.99
N GLY A 357 -6.37 16.65 -36.65
CA GLY A 357 -6.84 15.45 -35.96
C GLY A 357 -5.70 14.57 -35.46
N VAL A 358 -5.85 14.03 -34.25
CA VAL A 358 -4.95 13.01 -33.70
C VAL A 358 -5.32 11.66 -34.30
N ASP A 359 -4.34 10.97 -34.92
CA ASP A 359 -4.50 9.60 -35.40
C ASP A 359 -4.52 8.63 -34.21
N ILE A 360 -5.63 7.89 -34.10
CA ILE A 360 -5.88 6.88 -33.10
C ILE A 360 -6.17 5.50 -33.72
N SER A 361 -5.90 5.30 -35.00
CA SER A 361 -6.17 4.05 -35.73
C SER A 361 -5.50 2.85 -35.09
N HIS A 362 -4.32 3.05 -34.49
CA HIS A 362 -3.52 2.04 -33.81
C HIS A 362 -4.05 1.66 -32.40
N LEU A 363 -5.05 2.38 -31.87
CA LEU A 363 -5.61 2.09 -30.56
C LEU A 363 -6.64 0.95 -30.63
N THR A 364 -6.67 0.12 -29.61
CA THR A 364 -7.70 -0.92 -29.44
C THR A 364 -9.02 -0.31 -28.98
N LYS A 365 -10.14 -1.02 -29.16
CA LYS A 365 -11.44 -0.59 -28.64
C LYS A 365 -11.38 -0.38 -27.12
N GLY A 366 -11.88 0.75 -26.65
CA GLY A 366 -11.83 1.07 -25.23
C GLY A 366 -12.07 2.54 -24.90
N ILE A 367 -11.98 2.87 -23.62
CA ILE A 367 -12.08 4.25 -23.10
C ILE A 367 -10.66 4.80 -22.97
N TYR A 368 -10.46 6.02 -23.46
CA TYR A 368 -9.18 6.74 -23.40
C TYR A 368 -9.39 8.14 -22.83
N PHE A 369 -8.36 8.62 -22.13
CA PHE A 369 -8.28 9.97 -21.59
C PHE A 369 -7.28 10.81 -22.38
N VAL A 370 -7.61 12.07 -22.56
CA VAL A 370 -6.76 13.03 -23.30
C VAL A 370 -6.39 14.17 -22.37
N LEU A 371 -5.12 14.49 -22.31
CA LEU A 371 -4.60 15.69 -21.67
C LEU A 371 -4.02 16.60 -22.75
N VAL A 372 -4.51 17.82 -22.81
CA VAL A 372 -4.04 18.88 -23.68
C VAL A 372 -3.26 19.88 -22.87
N ILE A 373 -2.01 20.13 -23.25
CA ILE A 373 -1.10 21.08 -22.60
C ILE A 373 -0.77 22.19 -23.57
N GLY A 374 -1.31 23.39 -23.33
CA GLY A 374 -1.07 24.60 -24.13
C GLY A 374 0.32 25.23 -23.87
N GLU A 375 0.69 26.22 -24.68
CA GLU A 375 1.99 26.95 -24.58
C GLU A 375 2.21 27.60 -23.22
N ASN A 376 1.16 28.08 -22.57
CA ASN A 376 1.20 28.71 -21.25
C ASN A 376 1.11 27.69 -20.10
N ARG A 377 1.28 26.38 -20.38
CA ARG A 377 1.05 25.26 -19.45
C ARG A 377 -0.38 25.13 -18.94
N GLU A 378 -1.35 25.73 -19.62
CA GLU A 378 -2.75 25.44 -19.38
C GLU A 378 -3.04 23.99 -19.72
N MET A 379 -3.68 23.27 -18.80
CA MET A 379 -4.01 21.84 -18.97
C MET A 379 -5.52 21.67 -19.05
N VAL A 380 -5.98 21.02 -20.11
CA VAL A 380 -7.40 20.68 -20.28
C VAL A 380 -7.53 19.19 -20.51
N LYS A 381 -8.55 18.56 -19.92
CA LYS A 381 -8.77 17.11 -19.97
C LYS A 381 -10.03 16.77 -20.71
N GLY A 382 -10.01 15.65 -21.42
CA GLY A 382 -11.16 15.08 -22.06
C GLY A 382 -11.11 13.56 -22.09
N ARG A 383 -12.17 12.93 -22.55
CA ARG A 383 -12.21 11.48 -22.79
C ARG A 383 -12.93 11.18 -24.10
N PHE A 384 -12.55 10.06 -24.72
CA PHE A 384 -13.26 9.51 -25.85
C PHE A 384 -13.36 7.99 -25.76
N VAL A 385 -14.28 7.42 -26.56
CA VAL A 385 -14.43 5.98 -26.73
C VAL A 385 -13.92 5.63 -28.12
N LYS A 386 -12.96 4.70 -28.21
CA LYS A 386 -12.51 4.08 -29.46
C LYS A 386 -13.48 2.94 -29.81
N GLY A 387 -14.16 3.08 -30.92
CA GLY A 387 -15.18 2.16 -31.40
C GLY A 387 -14.70 0.98 -32.26
#